data_762ed7dca35d41e51e8bbc885b3d6e62
#
_entry.id   762ed7dca35d41e51e8bbc885b3d6e62
#
_cell.length_a   1.000
_cell.length_b   1.000
_cell.length_c   1.000
_cell.angle_alpha   90.00
_cell.angle_beta   90.00
_cell.angle_gamma   90.00
#
_symmetry.space_group_name_H-M   'P 1'
#
loop_
_entity.id
_entity.type
_entity.pdbx_description
1 polymer ?
#
loop_
_entity_poly.entity_id
_entity_poly.type
_entity_poly.pdbx_seq_one_letter_code
_entity_poly.pdbx_strand_id
1 'polypeptide(L)'
;MIYGHGSLCGDLRNYVYSFHMPMFFLISGMLYKPLSLRDTLRKNWMGLMVPYLLLNIICYIPQLLAMLWHGTLTFEKVYYSWVAVLLGLGYNTMEFVPISTPCWFIYTLFIAKMLMALFVKKRKYGILFLILISVIATVFLQYEQIDLLIPIDSTLLAIPFICAGYLLKGKIIPLVQGSSLLMKFISVSFLLLWLVLVPFNGKIDMNTCKTGESLFFFYITATIATFVFLRICNDLYGVFKNCKLVMGG
;
A
#
# COMPACT_ATOMS: atom_id res chain seq x y z
N MET A 1 -8.04 5.99 5.33
CA MET A 1 -7.97 4.64 5.93
C MET A 1 -9.24 4.25 6.68
N ILE A 2 -9.87 5.13 7.45
CA ILE A 2 -11.07 4.82 8.27
C ILE A 2 -12.21 4.22 7.42
N TYR A 3 -12.48 4.75 6.24
CA TYR A 3 -13.54 4.26 5.36
C TYR A 3 -13.28 2.88 4.73
N GLY A 4 -12.04 2.45 4.61
CA GLY A 4 -11.69 1.13 4.05
C GLY A 4 -11.94 -0.04 5.02
N HIS A 5 -12.00 0.22 6.32
CA HIS A 5 -12.16 -0.79 7.37
C HIS A 5 -13.53 -0.72 8.08
N GLY A 6 -14.36 0.27 7.73
CA GLY A 6 -15.74 0.38 8.23
C GLY A 6 -16.71 -0.54 7.49
N SER A 7 -17.89 -0.73 8.06
CA SER A 7 -19.02 -1.50 7.49
C SER A 7 -19.71 -0.78 6.33
N LEU A 8 -18.97 -0.05 5.49
CA LEU A 8 -19.52 0.66 4.35
C LEU A 8 -19.94 -0.31 3.24
N CYS A 9 -20.96 0.12 2.49
CA CYS A 9 -21.50 -0.55 1.33
C CYS A 9 -20.36 -1.16 0.47
N GLY A 10 -20.45 -2.43 0.10
CA GLY A 10 -19.36 -3.18 -0.55
C GLY A 10 -18.75 -2.48 -1.76
N ASP A 11 -19.57 -1.69 -2.48
CA ASP A 11 -19.13 -0.94 -3.66
C ASP A 11 -18.15 0.19 -3.31
N LEU A 12 -18.44 1.00 -2.29
CA LEU A 12 -17.55 2.10 -1.87
C LEU A 12 -16.20 1.57 -1.36
N ARG A 13 -16.23 0.41 -0.70
CA ARG A 13 -15.01 -0.27 -0.28
C ARG A 13 -14.11 -0.61 -1.47
N ASN A 14 -14.66 -1.16 -2.55
CA ASN A 14 -13.90 -1.51 -3.75
C ASN A 14 -13.25 -0.28 -4.39
N TYR A 15 -13.96 0.85 -4.45
CA TYR A 15 -13.38 2.11 -4.92
C TYR A 15 -12.18 2.56 -4.09
N VAL A 16 -12.30 2.54 -2.76
CA VAL A 16 -11.20 2.93 -1.86
C VAL A 16 -10.02 1.96 -2.00
N TYR A 17 -10.29 0.66 -2.02
CA TYR A 17 -9.26 -0.38 -2.11
C TYR A 17 -8.52 -0.38 -3.44
N SER A 18 -9.15 0.09 -4.52
CA SER A 18 -8.54 0.16 -5.84
C SER A 18 -7.33 1.11 -5.92
N PHE A 19 -7.22 2.11 -5.01
CA PHE A 19 -6.17 3.13 -5.13
C PHE A 19 -5.41 3.48 -3.86
N HIS A 20 -6.00 3.34 -2.66
CA HIS A 20 -5.38 3.92 -1.45
C HIS A 20 -4.02 3.28 -1.11
N MET A 21 -3.88 1.97 -1.24
CA MET A 21 -2.63 1.27 -1.01
C MET A 21 -1.62 1.46 -2.16
N PRO A 22 -2.02 1.29 -3.44
CA PRO A 22 -1.19 1.66 -4.59
C PRO A 22 -0.62 3.08 -4.52
N MET A 23 -1.44 4.06 -4.19
CA MET A 23 -1.03 5.46 -4.02
C MET A 23 0.01 5.61 -2.89
N PHE A 24 -0.22 4.96 -1.75
CA PHE A 24 0.73 4.97 -0.64
C PHE A 24 2.09 4.41 -1.04
N PHE A 25 2.12 3.28 -1.74
CA PHE A 25 3.37 2.69 -2.23
C PHE A 25 4.05 3.55 -3.28
N LEU A 26 3.30 4.15 -4.21
CA LEU A 26 3.84 5.07 -5.22
C LEU A 26 4.48 6.29 -4.56
N ILE A 27 3.80 6.96 -3.61
CA ILE A 27 4.35 8.10 -2.87
C ILE A 27 5.60 7.69 -2.08
N SER A 28 5.58 6.51 -1.45
CA SER A 28 6.76 5.97 -0.74
C SER A 28 7.96 5.79 -1.67
N GLY A 29 7.72 5.41 -2.93
CA GLY A 29 8.72 5.34 -3.99
C GLY A 29 9.24 6.72 -4.41
N MET A 30 8.37 7.72 -4.56
CA MET A 30 8.77 9.10 -4.87
C MET A 30 9.68 9.69 -3.80
N LEU A 31 9.42 9.36 -2.54
CA LEU A 31 10.21 9.80 -1.38
C LEU A 31 11.45 8.93 -1.11
N TYR A 32 11.63 7.83 -1.86
CA TYR A 32 12.75 6.93 -1.66
C TYR A 32 14.08 7.61 -2.01
N LYS A 33 15.06 7.51 -1.07
CA LYS A 33 16.43 7.98 -1.25
C LYS A 33 17.36 6.75 -1.26
N PRO A 34 18.14 6.53 -2.33
CA PRO A 34 19.10 5.43 -2.37
C PRO A 34 20.15 5.55 -1.27
N LEU A 35 20.29 4.51 -0.48
CA LEU A 35 21.27 4.38 0.60
C LEU A 35 21.99 3.03 0.44
N SER A 36 23.05 2.81 1.24
CA SER A 36 23.63 1.48 1.36
C SER A 36 22.61 0.50 1.93
N LEU A 37 22.78 -0.80 1.67
CA LEU A 37 21.86 -1.83 2.20
C LEU A 37 21.80 -1.77 3.74
N ARG A 38 22.96 -1.59 4.39
CA ARG A 38 23.06 -1.49 5.85
C ARG A 38 22.32 -0.26 6.40
N ASP A 39 22.50 0.90 5.75
CA ASP A 39 21.83 2.14 6.17
C ASP A 39 20.32 2.07 5.90
N THR A 40 19.92 1.47 4.78
CA THR A 40 18.51 1.21 4.46
C THR A 40 17.88 0.31 5.51
N LEU A 41 18.54 -0.78 5.90
CA LEU A 41 18.07 -1.68 6.95
C LEU A 41 17.90 -0.93 8.27
N ARG A 42 18.95 -0.23 8.73
CA ARG A 42 18.92 0.52 10.01
C ARG A 42 17.80 1.56 10.04
N LYS A 43 17.67 2.35 8.95
CA LYS A 43 16.66 3.40 8.84
C LYS A 43 15.24 2.83 8.81
N ASN A 44 15.02 1.79 8.02
CA ASN A 44 13.70 1.18 7.89
C ASN A 44 13.33 0.36 9.14
N TRP A 45 14.31 -0.27 9.80
CA TRP A 45 14.07 -0.93 11.08
C TRP A 45 13.53 0.05 12.11
N MET A 46 14.25 1.16 12.33
CA MET A 46 13.84 2.18 13.30
C MET A 46 12.57 2.94 12.88
N GLY A 47 12.39 3.19 11.59
CA GLY A 47 11.28 4.00 11.09
C GLY A 47 10.00 3.22 10.74
N LEU A 48 10.09 1.91 10.53
CA LEU A 48 8.95 1.07 10.15
C LEU A 48 8.74 -0.07 11.14
N MET A 49 9.77 -0.89 11.43
CA MET A 49 9.61 -2.09 12.24
C MET A 49 9.39 -1.76 13.72
N VAL A 50 10.12 -0.81 14.28
CA VAL A 50 9.93 -0.40 15.68
C VAL A 50 8.52 0.16 15.91
N PRO A 51 8.01 1.14 15.13
CA PRO A 51 6.61 1.57 15.25
C PRO A 51 5.60 0.44 15.01
N TYR A 52 5.87 -0.45 14.06
CA TYR A 52 5.02 -1.62 13.80
C TYR A 52 4.89 -2.51 15.05
N LEU A 53 6.01 -2.87 15.67
CA LEU A 53 6.01 -3.69 16.88
C LEU A 53 5.33 -2.98 18.05
N LEU A 54 5.62 -1.68 18.26
CA LEU A 54 4.98 -0.89 19.32
C LEU A 54 3.47 -0.81 19.16
N LEU A 55 2.97 -0.57 17.93
CA LEU A 55 1.54 -0.55 17.65
C LEU A 55 0.89 -1.91 17.94
N ASN A 56 1.54 -3.01 17.56
CA ASN A 56 1.03 -4.35 17.85
C ASN A 56 1.01 -4.62 19.34
N ILE A 57 2.04 -4.21 20.11
CA ILE A 57 2.04 -4.33 21.58
C ILE A 57 0.86 -3.56 22.18
N ILE A 58 0.68 -2.29 21.80
CA ILE A 58 -0.40 -1.43 22.31
C ILE A 58 -1.78 -2.03 21.98
N CYS A 59 -1.98 -2.49 20.74
CA CYS A 59 -3.25 -3.09 20.32
C CYS A 59 -3.51 -4.45 20.94
N TYR A 60 -2.47 -5.17 21.39
CA TYR A 60 -2.62 -6.47 22.02
C TYR A 60 -3.10 -6.38 23.48
N ILE A 61 -2.78 -5.31 24.20
CA ILE A 61 -3.17 -5.14 25.60
C ILE A 61 -4.68 -5.30 25.83
N PRO A 62 -5.57 -4.59 25.10
CA PRO A 62 -7.01 -4.78 25.25
C PRO A 62 -7.48 -6.20 24.92
N GLN A 63 -6.88 -6.83 23.91
CA GLN A 63 -7.22 -8.21 23.53
C GLN A 63 -6.81 -9.21 24.63
N LEU A 64 -5.61 -9.02 25.19
CA LEU A 64 -5.12 -9.84 26.30
C LEU A 64 -6.05 -9.71 27.52
N LEU A 65 -6.45 -8.49 27.89
CA LEU A 65 -7.39 -8.25 28.97
C LEU A 65 -8.76 -8.89 28.71
N ALA A 66 -9.27 -8.82 27.47
CA ALA A 66 -10.51 -9.49 27.10
C ALA A 66 -10.40 -11.03 27.20
N MET A 67 -9.28 -11.62 26.74
CA MET A 67 -9.03 -13.06 26.86
C MET A 67 -8.94 -13.51 28.33
N LEU A 68 -8.32 -12.71 29.19
CA LEU A 68 -8.28 -12.96 30.64
C LEU A 68 -9.69 -12.90 31.25
N TRP A 69 -10.45 -11.87 30.90
CA TRP A 69 -11.82 -11.68 31.41
C TRP A 69 -12.75 -12.83 31.02
N HIS A 70 -12.66 -13.31 29.78
CA HIS A 70 -13.49 -14.41 29.30
C HIS A 70 -12.92 -15.80 29.61
N GLY A 71 -11.79 -15.91 30.32
CA GLY A 71 -11.17 -17.19 30.64
C GLY A 71 -10.68 -17.99 29.40
N THR A 72 -10.50 -17.31 28.27
CA THR A 72 -10.11 -17.93 26.98
C THR A 72 -8.61 -17.81 26.69
N LEU A 73 -7.82 -17.29 27.64
CA LEU A 73 -6.38 -17.14 27.48
C LEU A 73 -5.70 -18.51 27.51
N THR A 74 -5.01 -18.84 26.43
CA THR A 74 -4.14 -20.01 26.34
C THR A 74 -2.76 -19.60 25.87
N PHE A 75 -1.73 -20.33 26.31
CA PHE A 75 -0.35 -20.08 25.86
C PHE A 75 -0.24 -20.14 24.32
N GLU A 76 -0.94 -21.08 23.72
CA GLU A 76 -0.97 -21.31 22.30
C GLU A 76 -1.47 -20.06 21.52
N LYS A 77 -2.58 -19.44 21.96
CA LYS A 77 -3.10 -18.20 21.36
C LYS A 77 -2.11 -17.06 21.43
N VAL A 78 -1.46 -16.88 22.58
CA VAL A 78 -0.44 -15.84 22.76
C VAL A 78 0.74 -16.10 21.83
N TYR A 79 1.25 -17.33 21.81
CA TYR A 79 2.38 -17.72 20.98
C TYR A 79 2.11 -17.46 19.49
N TYR A 80 1.01 -17.99 18.94
CA TYR A 80 0.67 -17.80 17.53
C TYR A 80 0.37 -16.34 17.16
N SER A 81 -0.23 -15.57 18.07
CA SER A 81 -0.42 -14.13 17.85
C SER A 81 0.91 -13.41 17.64
N TRP A 82 1.92 -13.70 18.46
CA TRP A 82 3.24 -13.08 18.32
C TRP A 82 4.02 -13.61 17.11
N VAL A 83 3.88 -14.88 16.77
CA VAL A 83 4.43 -15.44 15.52
C VAL A 83 3.83 -14.72 14.32
N ALA A 84 2.52 -14.50 14.31
CA ALA A 84 1.84 -13.76 13.25
C ALA A 84 2.38 -12.32 13.12
N VAL A 85 2.58 -11.62 14.24
CA VAL A 85 3.19 -10.27 14.24
C VAL A 85 4.61 -10.29 13.70
N LEU A 86 5.44 -11.23 14.14
CA LEU A 86 6.84 -11.33 13.71
C LEU A 86 6.98 -11.70 12.23
N LEU A 87 6.05 -12.47 11.69
CA LEU A 87 6.00 -12.83 10.27
C LEU A 87 5.25 -11.80 9.41
N GLY A 88 4.64 -10.77 10.03
CA GLY A 88 3.89 -9.75 9.33
C GLY A 88 2.57 -10.23 8.74
N LEU A 89 1.99 -11.30 9.29
CA LEU A 89 0.72 -11.87 8.83
C LEU A 89 -0.41 -10.89 9.12
N GLY A 90 -0.95 -10.29 8.07
CA GLY A 90 -2.04 -9.32 8.16
C GLY A 90 -3.43 -9.92 8.07
N TYR A 91 -3.54 -11.22 7.86
CA TYR A 91 -4.80 -11.93 7.68
C TYR A 91 -4.86 -13.20 8.54
N ASN A 92 -6.08 -13.54 8.99
CA ASN A 92 -6.33 -14.75 9.78
C ASN A 92 -6.17 -16.01 8.92
N THR A 93 -4.95 -16.48 8.75
CA THR A 93 -4.69 -17.80 8.19
C THR A 93 -4.84 -18.91 9.23
N MET A 94 -4.95 -18.53 10.51
CA MET A 94 -5.20 -19.41 11.66
C MET A 94 -6.37 -18.85 12.46
N GLU A 95 -7.05 -19.66 13.27
CA GLU A 95 -8.18 -19.29 14.12
C GLU A 95 -7.84 -18.19 15.17
N PHE A 96 -6.62 -17.68 15.15
CA PHE A 96 -6.12 -16.69 16.09
C PHE A 96 -6.20 -15.29 15.48
N VAL A 97 -6.81 -14.38 16.20
CA VAL A 97 -7.00 -12.98 15.77
C VAL A 97 -5.64 -12.30 15.65
N PRO A 98 -5.23 -11.83 14.48
CA PRO A 98 -4.02 -11.05 14.36
C PRO A 98 -4.17 -9.73 15.12
N ILE A 99 -3.13 -9.37 15.87
CA ILE A 99 -3.12 -8.26 16.81
C ILE A 99 -3.42 -6.92 16.13
N SER A 100 -2.91 -6.73 14.91
CA SER A 100 -3.11 -5.49 14.15
C SER A 100 -3.16 -5.74 12.66
N THR A 101 -4.34 -6.13 12.17
CA THR A 101 -4.59 -6.41 10.75
C THR A 101 -4.23 -5.23 9.82
N PRO A 102 -4.49 -3.95 10.13
CA PRO A 102 -4.16 -2.85 9.23
C PRO A 102 -2.67 -2.60 9.02
N CYS A 103 -1.80 -3.13 9.88
CA CYS A 103 -0.36 -2.82 9.83
C CYS A 103 0.44 -3.68 8.84
N TRP A 104 -0.16 -4.64 8.14
CA TRP A 104 0.49 -5.48 7.13
C TRP A 104 1.30 -4.66 6.12
N PHE A 105 0.80 -3.49 5.71
CA PHE A 105 1.44 -2.64 4.72
C PHE A 105 2.81 -2.09 5.16
N ILE A 106 3.03 -1.94 6.48
CA ILE A 106 4.32 -1.48 7.02
C ILE A 106 5.38 -2.55 6.78
N TYR A 107 5.02 -3.80 7.02
CA TYR A 107 5.90 -4.95 6.79
C TYR A 107 6.20 -5.13 5.30
N THR A 108 5.17 -5.08 4.46
CA THR A 108 5.28 -5.07 2.99
C THR A 108 6.20 -3.94 2.50
N LEU A 109 6.03 -2.72 3.02
CA LEU A 109 6.87 -1.58 2.67
C LEU A 109 8.32 -1.78 3.10
N PHE A 110 8.55 -2.39 4.26
CA PHE A 110 9.89 -2.71 4.74
C PHE A 110 10.60 -3.66 3.77
N ILE A 111 9.97 -4.79 3.41
CA ILE A 111 10.53 -5.76 2.47
C ILE A 111 10.78 -5.10 1.11
N ALA A 112 9.80 -4.38 0.57
CA ALA A 112 9.92 -3.72 -0.73
C ALA A 112 11.07 -2.71 -0.78
N LYS A 113 11.29 -1.91 0.28
CA LYS A 113 12.44 -0.99 0.37
C LYS A 113 13.77 -1.72 0.47
N MET A 114 13.82 -2.88 1.13
CA MET A 114 15.02 -3.71 1.17
C MET A 114 15.36 -4.27 -0.22
N LEU A 115 14.35 -4.78 -0.94
CA LEU A 115 14.53 -5.23 -2.33
C LEU A 115 14.97 -4.09 -3.24
N MET A 116 14.36 -2.91 -3.14
CA MET A 116 14.81 -1.74 -3.89
C MET A 116 16.27 -1.40 -3.60
N ALA A 117 16.74 -1.45 -2.34
CA ALA A 117 18.14 -1.16 -2.01
C ALA A 117 19.13 -2.12 -2.67
N LEU A 118 18.73 -3.37 -2.89
CA LEU A 118 19.55 -4.36 -3.61
C LEU A 118 19.67 -4.03 -5.10
N PHE A 119 18.57 -3.60 -5.73
CA PHE A 119 18.49 -3.44 -7.17
C PHE A 119 18.80 -2.02 -7.67
N VAL A 120 18.58 -0.98 -6.86
CA VAL A 120 18.86 0.43 -7.22
C VAL A 120 20.33 0.66 -7.57
N LYS A 121 21.27 -0.07 -6.94
CA LYS A 121 22.70 0.00 -7.26
C LYS A 121 23.02 -0.34 -8.73
N LYS A 122 22.19 -1.17 -9.37
CA LYS A 122 22.28 -1.52 -10.80
C LYS A 122 21.63 -0.47 -11.71
N ARG A 123 21.37 0.72 -11.21
CA ARG A 123 20.72 1.84 -11.89
C ARG A 123 19.30 1.48 -12.40
N LYS A 124 18.87 2.14 -13.50
CA LYS A 124 17.55 1.97 -14.09
C LYS A 124 17.22 0.52 -14.48
N TYR A 125 18.19 -0.21 -15.02
CA TYR A 125 17.98 -1.60 -15.47
C TYR A 125 17.68 -2.55 -14.31
N GLY A 126 18.35 -2.37 -13.16
CA GLY A 126 18.04 -3.18 -11.97
C GLY A 126 16.61 -2.98 -11.46
N ILE A 127 16.10 -1.75 -11.51
CA ILE A 127 14.74 -1.45 -11.09
C ILE A 127 13.73 -2.02 -12.08
N LEU A 128 13.97 -1.89 -13.39
CA LEU A 128 13.11 -2.49 -14.42
C LEU A 128 13.06 -4.02 -14.31
N PHE A 129 14.21 -4.65 -14.03
CA PHE A 129 14.29 -6.09 -13.78
C PHE A 129 13.49 -6.47 -12.52
N LEU A 130 13.55 -5.68 -11.44
CA LEU A 130 12.78 -5.91 -10.23
C LEU A 130 11.27 -5.81 -10.50
N ILE A 131 10.82 -4.84 -11.30
CA ILE A 131 9.42 -4.74 -11.74
C ILE A 131 9.02 -6.00 -12.51
N LEU A 132 9.81 -6.38 -13.51
CA LEU A 132 9.50 -7.52 -14.37
C LEU A 132 9.37 -8.81 -13.55
N ILE A 133 10.36 -9.10 -12.71
CA ILE A 133 10.33 -10.33 -11.90
C ILE A 133 9.18 -10.32 -10.88
N SER A 134 8.85 -9.15 -10.30
CA SER A 134 7.73 -9.05 -9.36
C SER A 134 6.38 -9.29 -10.04
N VAL A 135 6.17 -8.75 -11.24
CA VAL A 135 4.92 -8.98 -12.00
C VAL A 135 4.82 -10.45 -12.43
N ILE A 136 5.89 -11.04 -12.96
CA ILE A 136 5.91 -12.47 -13.36
C ILE A 136 5.63 -13.35 -12.15
N ALA A 137 6.28 -13.09 -11.01
CA ALA A 137 6.06 -13.87 -9.79
C ALA A 137 4.61 -13.70 -9.27
N THR A 138 4.03 -12.50 -9.32
CA THR A 138 2.63 -12.29 -8.93
C THR A 138 1.68 -13.07 -9.83
N VAL A 139 1.87 -13.05 -11.15
CA VAL A 139 1.05 -13.84 -12.11
C VAL A 139 1.18 -15.34 -11.81
N PHE A 140 2.38 -15.83 -11.58
CA PHE A 140 2.62 -17.23 -11.24
C PHE A 140 1.93 -17.65 -9.95
N LEU A 141 2.07 -16.87 -8.86
CA LEU A 141 1.43 -17.17 -7.58
C LEU A 141 -0.10 -17.18 -7.69
N GLN A 142 -0.67 -16.24 -8.47
CA GLN A 142 -2.12 -16.20 -8.70
C GLN A 142 -2.61 -17.36 -9.56
N TYR A 143 -1.84 -17.77 -10.57
CA TYR A 143 -2.19 -18.91 -11.43
C TYR A 143 -2.18 -20.23 -10.64
N GLU A 144 -1.15 -20.46 -9.83
CA GLU A 144 -1.00 -21.66 -9.00
C GLU A 144 -1.82 -21.61 -7.70
N GLN A 145 -2.50 -20.49 -7.41
CA GLN A 145 -3.27 -20.25 -6.17
C GLN A 145 -2.43 -20.48 -4.91
N ILE A 146 -1.16 -20.08 -4.95
CA ILE A 146 -0.23 -20.20 -3.83
C ILE A 146 -0.32 -18.95 -2.96
N ASP A 147 -0.76 -19.14 -1.71
CA ASP A 147 -0.70 -18.10 -0.67
C ASP A 147 0.59 -18.28 0.15
N LEU A 148 1.42 -17.25 0.18
CA LEU A 148 2.65 -17.26 0.96
C LEU A 148 2.37 -16.82 2.40
N LEU A 149 2.99 -17.54 3.36
CA LEU A 149 2.82 -17.25 4.80
C LEU A 149 3.30 -15.84 5.20
N ILE A 150 4.36 -15.35 4.57
CA ILE A 150 4.90 -13.99 4.78
C ILE A 150 4.32 -13.08 3.70
N PRO A 151 4.09 -11.77 3.93
CA PRO A 151 3.48 -10.86 2.95
C PRO A 151 4.42 -10.55 1.76
N ILE A 152 5.03 -11.61 1.20
CA ILE A 152 5.85 -11.54 -0.01
C ILE A 152 4.97 -11.33 -1.23
N ASP A 153 3.84 -12.01 -1.31
CA ASP A 153 2.83 -11.86 -2.35
C ASP A 153 2.32 -10.41 -2.46
N SER A 154 1.90 -9.82 -1.33
CA SER A 154 1.53 -8.40 -1.25
C SER A 154 2.71 -7.48 -1.57
N THR A 155 3.94 -7.89 -1.22
CA THR A 155 5.16 -7.13 -1.54
C THR A 155 5.43 -7.14 -3.05
N LEU A 156 5.33 -8.29 -3.70
CA LEU A 156 5.50 -8.41 -5.15
C LEU A 156 4.48 -7.55 -5.90
N LEU A 157 3.22 -7.51 -5.42
CA LEU A 157 2.17 -6.67 -5.97
C LEU A 157 2.44 -5.17 -5.76
N ALA A 158 3.10 -4.79 -4.66
CA ALA A 158 3.42 -3.39 -4.32
C ALA A 158 4.67 -2.85 -5.04
N ILE A 159 5.64 -3.70 -5.39
CA ILE A 159 6.92 -3.32 -6.01
C ILE A 159 6.76 -2.45 -7.25
N PRO A 160 5.88 -2.75 -8.24
CA PRO A 160 5.72 -1.91 -9.42
C PRO A 160 5.33 -0.47 -9.08
N PHE A 161 4.48 -0.25 -8.08
CA PHE A 161 4.08 1.10 -7.66
C PHE A 161 5.23 1.86 -7.00
N ILE A 162 5.99 1.22 -6.11
CA ILE A 162 7.15 1.84 -5.45
C ILE A 162 8.22 2.18 -6.50
N CYS A 163 8.52 1.26 -7.39
CA CYS A 163 9.50 1.47 -8.46
C CYS A 163 9.07 2.56 -9.43
N ALA A 164 7.78 2.58 -9.83
CA ALA A 164 7.22 3.63 -10.67
C ALA A 164 7.33 5.01 -9.99
N GLY A 165 6.99 5.10 -8.70
CA GLY A 165 7.15 6.32 -7.92
C GLY A 165 8.58 6.83 -7.93
N TYR A 166 9.56 5.95 -7.73
CA TYR A 166 10.98 6.31 -7.76
C TYR A 166 11.47 6.75 -9.15
N LEU A 167 11.11 6.01 -10.21
CA LEU A 167 11.56 6.30 -11.56
C LEU A 167 10.89 7.54 -12.17
N LEU A 168 9.62 7.74 -11.86
CA LEU A 168 8.77 8.74 -12.52
C LEU A 168 8.53 10.01 -11.69
N LYS A 169 9.09 10.13 -10.47
CA LYS A 169 8.88 11.30 -9.59
C LYS A 169 9.08 12.65 -10.29
N GLY A 170 10.12 12.76 -11.14
CA GLY A 170 10.41 13.98 -11.89
C GLY A 170 9.39 14.31 -12.98
N LYS A 171 8.56 13.35 -13.41
CA LYS A 171 7.50 13.52 -14.41
C LYS A 171 6.12 13.64 -13.73
N ILE A 172 5.88 12.88 -12.68
CA ILE A 172 4.59 12.88 -11.96
C ILE A 172 4.32 14.25 -11.35
N ILE A 173 5.32 14.87 -10.71
CA ILE A 173 5.15 16.16 -10.03
C ILE A 173 4.69 17.26 -11.01
N PRO A 174 5.37 17.53 -12.16
CA PRO A 174 4.89 18.50 -13.13
C PRO A 174 3.52 18.17 -13.71
N LEU A 175 3.22 16.90 -13.96
CA LEU A 175 1.90 16.47 -14.45
C LEU A 175 0.79 16.76 -13.44
N VAL A 176 1.03 16.49 -12.17
CA VAL A 176 0.07 16.77 -11.08
C VAL A 176 -0.10 18.28 -10.88
N GLN A 177 0.94 19.09 -11.04
CA GLN A 177 0.89 20.54 -10.84
C GLN A 177 0.42 21.32 -12.08
N GLY A 178 0.33 20.69 -13.25
CA GLY A 178 -0.09 21.32 -14.50
C GLY A 178 -1.48 21.93 -14.39
N SER A 179 -1.63 23.23 -14.68
CA SER A 179 -2.90 23.99 -14.58
C SER A 179 -3.63 24.15 -15.93
N SER A 180 -3.12 23.57 -17.01
CA SER A 180 -3.71 23.70 -18.35
C SER A 180 -5.12 23.11 -18.42
N LEU A 181 -5.96 23.68 -19.29
CA LEU A 181 -7.32 23.17 -19.55
C LEU A 181 -7.31 21.70 -19.97
N LEU A 182 -6.31 21.32 -20.80
CA LEU A 182 -6.10 19.94 -21.22
C LEU A 182 -5.90 19.00 -20.01
N MET A 183 -5.09 19.40 -19.02
CA MET A 183 -4.85 18.58 -17.83
C MET A 183 -6.08 18.44 -16.95
N LYS A 184 -6.93 19.47 -16.87
CA LYS A 184 -8.24 19.38 -16.17
C LYS A 184 -9.15 18.40 -16.90
N PHE A 185 -9.23 18.48 -18.23
CA PHE A 185 -10.01 17.55 -19.05
C PHE A 185 -9.53 16.10 -18.87
N ILE A 186 -8.21 15.85 -18.93
CA ILE A 186 -7.63 14.53 -18.70
C ILE A 186 -7.99 14.01 -17.30
N SER A 187 -7.93 14.86 -16.27
CA SER A 187 -8.25 14.47 -14.90
C SER A 187 -9.71 14.07 -14.74
N VAL A 188 -10.64 14.80 -15.37
CA VAL A 188 -12.08 14.47 -15.35
C VAL A 188 -12.33 13.18 -16.13
N SER A 189 -11.72 13.03 -17.32
CA SER A 189 -11.85 11.80 -18.12
C SER A 189 -11.32 10.57 -17.36
N PHE A 190 -10.20 10.70 -16.66
CA PHE A 190 -9.63 9.64 -15.83
C PHE A 190 -10.51 9.33 -14.62
N LEU A 191 -11.12 10.34 -14.00
CA LEU A 191 -12.08 10.12 -12.92
C LEU A 191 -13.27 9.28 -13.39
N LEU A 192 -13.88 9.67 -14.52
CA LEU A 192 -15.01 8.94 -15.10
C LEU A 192 -14.60 7.50 -15.49
N LEU A 193 -13.45 7.35 -16.13
CA LEU A 193 -12.93 6.05 -16.52
C LEU A 193 -12.70 5.14 -15.29
N TRP A 194 -12.13 5.67 -14.21
CA TRP A 194 -11.93 4.94 -12.95
C TRP A 194 -13.26 4.50 -12.34
N LEU A 195 -14.27 5.41 -12.29
CA LEU A 195 -15.60 5.10 -11.78
C LEU A 195 -16.27 3.94 -12.55
N VAL A 196 -16.03 3.87 -13.87
CA VAL A 196 -16.55 2.78 -14.71
C VAL A 196 -15.74 1.49 -14.53
N LEU A 197 -14.40 1.56 -14.48
CA LEU A 197 -13.55 0.36 -14.50
C LEU A 197 -13.56 -0.41 -13.16
N VAL A 198 -13.73 0.26 -12.01
CA VAL A 198 -13.68 -0.41 -10.71
C VAL A 198 -14.74 -1.49 -10.55
N PRO A 199 -16.02 -1.29 -10.89
CA PRO A 199 -17.04 -2.33 -10.82
C PRO A 199 -16.72 -3.55 -11.69
N PHE A 200 -16.11 -3.33 -12.87
CA PHE A 200 -15.75 -4.44 -13.78
C PHE A 200 -14.58 -5.28 -13.27
N ASN A 201 -13.72 -4.72 -12.43
CA ASN A 201 -12.59 -5.48 -11.88
C ASN A 201 -12.95 -6.28 -10.62
N GLY A 202 -14.12 -6.07 -10.05
CA GLY A 202 -14.59 -6.82 -8.89
C GLY A 202 -13.85 -6.47 -7.59
N LYS A 203 -13.72 -7.45 -6.70
CA LYS A 203 -13.18 -7.24 -5.35
C LYS A 203 -11.66 -7.16 -5.35
N ILE A 204 -11.14 -6.02 -4.88
CA ILE A 204 -9.70 -5.76 -4.75
C ILE A 204 -9.32 -5.75 -3.26
N ASP A 205 -8.25 -6.48 -2.93
CA ASP A 205 -7.62 -6.46 -1.60
C ASP A 205 -6.14 -6.84 -1.70
N MET A 206 -5.26 -5.84 -1.62
CA MET A 206 -3.81 -6.08 -1.71
C MET A 206 -3.25 -6.90 -0.55
N ASN A 207 -3.90 -6.88 0.62
CA ASN A 207 -3.45 -7.67 1.77
C ASN A 207 -3.53 -9.17 1.49
N THR A 208 -4.60 -9.59 0.82
CA THR A 208 -4.85 -11.00 0.43
C THR A 208 -4.47 -11.27 -1.02
N CYS A 209 -3.68 -10.42 -1.63
CA CYS A 209 -3.24 -10.49 -3.04
C CYS A 209 -4.39 -10.63 -4.05
N LYS A 210 -5.61 -10.20 -3.68
CA LYS A 210 -6.77 -10.21 -4.58
C LYS A 210 -6.77 -8.97 -5.44
N THR A 211 -6.60 -9.15 -6.75
CA THR A 211 -6.48 -8.06 -7.73
C THR A 211 -7.78 -7.83 -8.52
N GLY A 212 -8.86 -8.49 -8.14
CA GLY A 212 -10.09 -8.54 -8.91
C GLY A 212 -10.02 -9.57 -10.03
N GLU A 213 -10.76 -9.34 -11.11
CA GLU A 213 -10.83 -10.24 -12.26
C GLU A 213 -9.51 -10.29 -13.05
N SER A 214 -8.71 -9.21 -13.01
CA SER A 214 -7.48 -9.12 -13.78
C SER A 214 -6.43 -8.24 -13.12
N LEU A 215 -5.19 -8.77 -13.02
CA LEU A 215 -4.02 -8.02 -12.58
C LEU A 215 -3.77 -6.78 -13.46
N PHE A 216 -4.02 -6.87 -14.78
CA PHE A 216 -3.88 -5.76 -15.70
C PHE A 216 -4.86 -4.63 -15.39
N PHE A 217 -6.14 -4.94 -15.19
CA PHE A 217 -7.15 -3.95 -14.79
C PHE A 217 -6.83 -3.34 -13.43
N PHE A 218 -6.32 -4.13 -12.49
CA PHE A 218 -5.88 -3.62 -11.19
C PHE A 218 -4.79 -2.53 -11.35
N TYR A 219 -3.73 -2.79 -12.11
CA TYR A 219 -2.66 -1.80 -12.28
C TYR A 219 -3.14 -0.54 -13.01
N ILE A 220 -4.02 -0.67 -14.01
CA ILE A 220 -4.60 0.48 -14.74
C ILE A 220 -5.48 1.31 -13.81
N THR A 221 -6.46 0.69 -13.15
CA THR A 221 -7.40 1.39 -12.27
C THR A 221 -6.68 2.08 -11.12
N ALA A 222 -5.70 1.40 -10.50
CA ALA A 222 -4.88 1.95 -9.43
C ALA A 222 -4.04 3.15 -9.88
N THR A 223 -3.45 3.09 -11.07
CA THR A 223 -2.63 4.18 -11.62
C THR A 223 -3.49 5.41 -11.96
N ILE A 224 -4.61 5.20 -12.64
CA ILE A 224 -5.57 6.26 -13.00
C ILE A 224 -6.08 6.95 -11.74
N ALA A 225 -6.58 6.17 -10.78
CA ALA A 225 -7.11 6.69 -9.53
C ALA A 225 -6.06 7.45 -8.72
N THR A 226 -4.84 6.90 -8.61
CA THR A 226 -3.73 7.56 -7.92
C THR A 226 -3.42 8.92 -8.55
N PHE A 227 -3.37 9.03 -9.88
CA PHE A 227 -3.17 10.29 -10.58
C PHE A 227 -4.29 11.30 -10.27
N VAL A 228 -5.55 10.88 -10.36
CA VAL A 228 -6.72 11.72 -10.07
C VAL A 228 -6.68 12.24 -8.63
N PHE A 229 -6.42 11.38 -7.65
CA PHE A 229 -6.36 11.78 -6.24
C PHE A 229 -5.19 12.72 -5.95
N LEU A 230 -4.02 12.49 -6.53
CA LEU A 230 -2.89 13.43 -6.42
C LEU A 230 -3.24 14.81 -6.99
N ARG A 231 -3.97 14.85 -8.11
CA ARG A 231 -4.48 16.10 -8.71
C ARG A 231 -5.46 16.81 -7.78
N ILE A 232 -6.46 16.11 -7.27
CA ILE A 232 -7.43 16.66 -6.31
C ILE A 232 -6.72 17.24 -5.09
N CYS A 233 -5.76 16.53 -4.52
CA CYS A 233 -4.96 17.02 -3.39
C CYS A 233 -4.18 18.29 -3.72
N ASN A 234 -3.59 18.37 -4.92
CA ASN A 234 -2.87 19.56 -5.37
C ASN A 234 -3.80 20.77 -5.55
N ASP A 235 -4.97 20.56 -6.16
CA ASP A 235 -5.95 21.63 -6.38
C ASP A 235 -6.54 22.14 -5.06
N LEU A 236 -6.87 21.24 -4.13
CA LEU A 236 -7.30 21.59 -2.77
C LEU A 236 -6.22 22.39 -2.03
N TYR A 237 -4.96 21.96 -2.10
CA TYR A 237 -3.85 22.70 -1.50
C TYR A 237 -3.74 24.12 -2.04
N GLY A 238 -3.93 24.32 -3.35
CA GLY A 238 -3.98 25.64 -4.00
C GLY A 238 -5.09 26.53 -3.44
N VAL A 239 -6.28 26.00 -3.27
CA VAL A 239 -7.43 26.70 -2.68
C VAL A 239 -7.13 27.12 -1.23
N PHE A 240 -6.66 26.21 -0.39
CA PHE A 240 -6.33 26.49 1.03
C PHE A 240 -5.20 27.50 1.18
N LYS A 241 -4.18 27.45 0.31
CA LYS A 241 -3.10 28.43 0.31
C LYS A 241 -3.62 29.83 -0.01
N ASN A 242 -4.50 29.97 -1.00
CA ASN A 242 -5.10 31.23 -1.38
C ASN A 242 -6.04 31.76 -0.27
N CYS A 243 -6.83 30.92 0.38
CA CYS A 243 -7.67 31.32 1.50
C CYS A 243 -6.86 31.87 2.69
N LYS A 244 -5.71 31.26 3.03
CA LYS A 244 -4.83 31.78 4.09
C LYS A 244 -4.23 33.15 3.76
N LEU A 245 -3.92 33.40 2.49
CA LEU A 245 -3.43 34.72 2.02
C LEU A 245 -4.51 35.81 2.13
N VAL A 246 -5.78 35.46 1.95
CA VAL A 246 -6.92 36.39 2.06
C VAL A 246 -7.31 36.66 3.51
N MET A 247 -7.13 35.70 4.44
CA MET A 247 -7.47 35.87 5.86
C MET A 247 -6.31 36.44 6.71
N GLY A 248 -5.09 36.53 6.18
CA GLY A 248 -3.90 36.97 6.88
C GLY A 248 -3.40 38.36 6.45
N GLY A 249 -4.13 39.08 5.59
CA GLY A 249 -3.96 40.50 5.26
C GLY A 249 -5.12 41.27 5.86
#